data_f3a0616e681c13bf7cf7d00ca052d813
#
_entry.id   f3a0616e681c13bf7cf7d00ca052d813
#
_cell.length_a   1.000
_cell.length_b   1.000
_cell.length_c   1.000
_cell.angle_alpha   90.00
_cell.angle_beta   90.00
_cell.angle_gamma   90.00
#
_symmetry.space_group_name_H-M   'P 1'
#
loop_
_entity.id
_entity.type
_entity.pdbx_description
1 polymer ?
#
loop_
_entity_poly.entity_id
_entity_poly.type
_entity_poly.pdbx_seq_one_letter_code
_entity_poly.pdbx_strand_id
1 'polypeptide(L)'
;MTATLVAKNLAAGHGDRSLFSGLDLVVAPGDVIGLVGANGAGKSTLLRMLAGLLAPEEGELRLSPPTATVGHLPQEPERRPGESVREFLARRTGVAEAQRVMDEATQALVDGAPGADDAYATSLERWLDLGGADLDERAEEVADSLGLAVDLDQPMTSLSGGQAARAGLASLLLSRYDVFLLDEPTNDLDLDGLERLERFVKGLRAGTVVVSHDREFLTRTVTKVLELDLAQQQITLYGGGYEAYLEEREVARRHARDDYEEYADKRAALQDRAQMQRSWMDKGVKNARRKASNDNDKIGRKFRSEASEKQAAKARQTQRMIERLDVVDEPRKEWELRMEIASAPRSGAVVATLRDAEVRQGDFVLGPVSLQIDWADRVAVTGANGAGKSTLLGALLGRVPLTVGQSSLGSGVLVGEVDQARKLFHGEESLLDAFCAAVPDTEPAEVRTLLAKFGLKSDHVTRSAATLSPGERTRAALALLQGRGVNLLVLDEPTNHLDLPAIEQLESALDAYEGTLLLVTHDRRMLDAVHVTRRLEVSAGKVTER
;
A
#
# COMPACT_ATOMS: atom_id res chain seq x y z
N MET A 1 12.87 18.12 23.59
CA MET A 1 13.29 17.03 24.51
C MET A 1 13.34 15.74 23.73
N THR A 2 14.08 14.73 24.18
CA THR A 2 14.17 13.42 23.49
C THR A 2 13.30 12.43 24.26
N ALA A 3 12.22 11.95 23.65
CA ALA A 3 11.31 11.00 24.27
C ALA A 3 11.45 9.60 23.67
N THR A 4 11.16 8.59 24.47
CA THR A 4 11.09 7.20 24.04
C THR A 4 9.68 6.67 24.24
N LEU A 5 9.12 6.08 23.19
CA LEU A 5 7.83 5.38 23.22
C LEU A 5 8.09 3.87 23.28
N VAL A 6 7.53 3.21 24.28
CA VAL A 6 7.70 1.76 24.50
C VAL A 6 6.33 1.10 24.47
N ALA A 7 6.17 0.19 23.54
CA ALA A 7 5.02 -0.71 23.43
C ALA A 7 5.46 -2.12 23.84
N LYS A 8 4.66 -2.78 24.71
CA LYS A 8 4.92 -4.16 25.14
C LYS A 8 3.70 -5.02 24.98
N ASN A 9 3.89 -6.16 24.30
CA ASN A 9 2.88 -7.18 24.08
C ASN A 9 1.56 -6.61 23.52
N LEU A 10 1.65 -5.62 22.60
CA LEU A 10 0.44 -5.02 22.03
C LEU A 10 -0.30 -6.02 21.13
N ALA A 11 -1.62 -6.04 21.27
CA ALA A 11 -2.52 -6.78 20.39
C ALA A 11 -3.66 -5.89 19.91
N ALA A 12 -4.10 -6.15 18.68
CA ALA A 12 -5.22 -5.47 18.04
C ALA A 12 -6.04 -6.43 17.18
N GLY A 13 -7.36 -6.23 17.18
CA GLY A 13 -8.32 -6.91 16.32
C GLY A 13 -9.36 -5.98 15.77
N HIS A 14 -10.18 -6.49 14.87
CA HIS A 14 -11.36 -5.83 14.35
C HIS A 14 -12.51 -6.85 14.27
N GLY A 15 -13.46 -6.78 15.22
CA GLY A 15 -14.47 -7.82 15.42
C GLY A 15 -13.80 -9.15 15.77
N ASP A 16 -14.13 -10.23 15.06
CA ASP A 16 -13.55 -11.56 15.29
C ASP A 16 -12.19 -11.78 14.61
N ARG A 17 -11.67 -10.76 13.91
CA ARG A 17 -10.41 -10.86 13.17
C ARG A 17 -9.26 -10.25 13.97
N SER A 18 -8.30 -11.07 14.42
CA SER A 18 -7.01 -10.58 14.92
C SER A 18 -6.22 -9.92 13.79
N LEU A 19 -5.69 -8.72 14.03
CA LEU A 19 -4.79 -8.02 13.11
C LEU A 19 -3.33 -8.37 13.45
N PHE A 20 -2.98 -8.23 14.71
CA PHE A 20 -1.66 -8.62 15.22
C PHE A 20 -1.73 -8.86 16.74
N SER A 21 -0.74 -9.61 17.26
CA SER A 21 -0.59 -9.88 18.70
C SER A 21 0.89 -9.99 19.07
N GLY A 22 1.21 -9.69 20.35
CA GLY A 22 2.56 -9.85 20.87
C GLY A 22 3.58 -8.84 20.34
N LEU A 23 3.15 -7.65 19.92
CA LEU A 23 4.07 -6.62 19.42
C LEU A 23 4.86 -5.97 20.56
N ASP A 24 6.19 -6.12 20.51
CA ASP A 24 7.14 -5.34 21.28
C ASP A 24 7.85 -4.33 20.38
N LEU A 25 7.75 -3.05 20.71
CA LEU A 25 8.35 -1.97 19.92
C LEU A 25 8.91 -0.87 20.83
N VAL A 26 10.13 -0.44 20.53
CA VAL A 26 10.74 0.73 21.14
C VAL A 26 11.05 1.75 20.05
N VAL A 27 10.48 2.94 20.18
CA VAL A 27 10.75 4.09 19.30
C VAL A 27 11.63 5.05 20.10
N ALA A 28 12.92 5.05 19.80
CA ALA A 28 13.90 5.88 20.49
C ALA A 28 14.18 7.18 19.70
N PRO A 29 14.74 8.21 20.33
CA PRO A 29 15.17 9.41 19.63
C PRO A 29 16.12 9.12 18.48
N GLY A 30 15.84 9.69 17.32
CA GLY A 30 16.61 9.47 16.09
C GLY A 30 16.27 8.19 15.31
N ASP A 31 15.41 7.32 15.86
CA ASP A 31 14.86 6.19 15.08
C ASP A 31 13.86 6.71 14.04
N VAL A 32 13.97 6.22 12.82
CA VAL A 32 12.94 6.32 11.79
C VAL A 32 12.51 4.91 11.41
N ILE A 33 11.36 4.49 11.92
CA ILE A 33 10.84 3.14 11.73
C ILE A 33 9.80 3.14 10.61
N GLY A 34 10.12 2.48 9.49
CA GLY A 34 9.17 2.24 8.40
C GLY A 34 8.22 1.10 8.77
N LEU A 35 6.92 1.37 8.79
CA LEU A 35 5.89 0.36 9.04
C LEU A 35 5.33 -0.13 7.71
N VAL A 36 5.63 -1.38 7.36
CA VAL A 36 5.24 -1.99 6.08
C VAL A 36 4.30 -3.18 6.30
N GLY A 37 3.55 -3.52 5.26
CA GLY A 37 2.60 -4.65 5.28
C GLY A 37 1.47 -4.44 4.29
N ALA A 38 0.70 -5.48 4.02
CA ALA A 38 -0.44 -5.43 3.11
C ALA A 38 -1.52 -4.45 3.61
N ASN A 39 -2.38 -3.99 2.69
CA ASN A 39 -3.55 -3.20 3.06
C ASN A 39 -4.46 -4.04 3.98
N GLY A 40 -4.94 -3.41 5.06
CA GLY A 40 -5.73 -4.09 6.10
C GLY A 40 -4.91 -4.90 7.11
N ALA A 41 -3.56 -4.82 7.11
CA ALA A 41 -2.70 -5.48 8.10
C ALA A 41 -2.72 -4.81 9.48
N GLY A 42 -3.39 -3.66 9.62
CA GLY A 42 -3.48 -2.95 10.90
C GLY A 42 -2.46 -1.82 11.08
N LYS A 43 -1.79 -1.36 10.00
CA LYS A 43 -0.80 -0.28 10.06
C LYS A 43 -1.35 1.00 10.71
N SER A 44 -2.44 1.54 10.18
CA SER A 44 -3.11 2.74 10.74
C SER A 44 -3.68 2.50 12.14
N THR A 45 -4.14 1.27 12.42
CA THR A 45 -4.61 0.88 13.76
C THR A 45 -3.45 0.94 14.75
N LEU A 46 -2.27 0.41 14.40
CA LEU A 46 -1.08 0.49 15.24
C LEU A 46 -0.66 1.94 15.49
N LEU A 47 -0.61 2.78 14.44
CA LEU A 47 -0.28 4.21 14.61
C LEU A 47 -1.26 4.91 15.56
N ARG A 48 -2.56 4.64 15.44
CA ARG A 48 -3.58 5.22 16.35
C ARG A 48 -3.43 4.73 17.77
N MET A 49 -3.02 3.47 17.98
CA MET A 49 -2.70 2.95 19.32
C MET A 49 -1.47 3.64 19.89
N LEU A 50 -0.37 3.74 19.12
CA LEU A 50 0.85 4.43 19.53
C LEU A 50 0.61 5.92 19.83
N ALA A 51 -0.37 6.54 19.16
CA ALA A 51 -0.83 7.90 19.43
C ALA A 51 -1.73 8.03 20.67
N GLY A 52 -2.11 6.92 21.30
CA GLY A 52 -3.07 6.93 22.41
C GLY A 52 -4.53 7.24 22.01
N LEU A 53 -4.83 7.21 20.69
CA LEU A 53 -6.16 7.46 20.14
C LEU A 53 -7.06 6.21 20.15
N LEU A 54 -6.44 5.04 20.30
CA LEU A 54 -7.11 3.75 20.37
C LEU A 54 -6.45 2.93 21.50
N ALA A 55 -7.25 2.37 22.40
CA ALA A 55 -6.74 1.46 23.42
C ALA A 55 -6.36 0.11 22.80
N PRO A 56 -5.24 -0.51 23.19
CA PRO A 56 -4.90 -1.86 22.77
C PRO A 56 -5.85 -2.89 23.40
N GLU A 57 -6.07 -4.03 22.73
CA GLU A 57 -6.82 -5.15 23.31
C GLU A 57 -6.01 -5.85 24.41
N GLU A 58 -4.68 -5.95 24.20
CA GLU A 58 -3.73 -6.47 25.17
C GLU A 58 -2.44 -5.64 25.13
N GLY A 59 -1.70 -5.68 26.24
CA GLY A 59 -0.40 -5.02 26.35
C GLY A 59 -0.46 -3.63 26.94
N GLU A 60 0.68 -2.95 26.93
CA GLU A 60 0.82 -1.61 27.52
C GLU A 60 1.66 -0.69 26.64
N LEU A 61 1.31 0.60 26.68
CA LEU A 61 2.05 1.67 26.02
C LEU A 61 2.60 2.62 27.09
N ARG A 62 3.90 2.94 27.01
CA ARG A 62 4.57 3.87 27.93
C ARG A 62 5.35 4.92 27.17
N LEU A 63 5.16 6.17 27.54
CA LEU A 63 5.93 7.31 27.05
C LEU A 63 6.88 7.81 28.13
N SER A 64 8.14 8.04 27.78
CA SER A 64 9.15 8.53 28.73
C SER A 64 9.89 9.73 28.12
N PRO A 65 9.83 10.93 28.77
CA PRO A 65 9.07 11.24 29.96
C PRO A 65 7.55 11.22 29.72
N PRO A 66 6.71 11.05 30.75
CA PRO A 66 5.25 11.04 30.60
C PRO A 66 4.65 12.35 30.05
N THR A 67 5.40 13.45 30.16
CA THR A 67 5.02 14.79 29.67
C THR A 67 5.33 15.00 28.19
N ALA A 68 6.02 14.02 27.53
CA ALA A 68 6.36 14.10 26.12
C ALA A 68 5.12 14.09 25.24
N THR A 69 5.27 14.63 24.04
CA THR A 69 4.19 14.80 23.08
C THR A 69 4.32 13.88 21.90
N VAL A 70 3.19 13.34 21.47
CA VAL A 70 3.10 12.48 20.27
C VAL A 70 2.25 13.18 19.23
N GLY A 71 2.84 13.43 18.07
CA GLY A 71 2.15 13.96 16.88
C GLY A 71 1.72 12.82 15.97
N HIS A 72 0.44 12.79 15.61
CA HIS A 72 -0.09 11.82 14.64
C HIS A 72 -0.61 12.53 13.40
N LEU A 73 -0.03 12.24 12.23
CA LEU A 73 -0.54 12.66 10.94
C LEU A 73 -1.38 11.51 10.35
N PRO A 74 -2.70 11.64 10.26
CA PRO A 74 -3.55 10.65 9.59
C PRO A 74 -3.38 10.72 8.07
N GLN A 75 -3.75 9.64 7.39
CA GLN A 75 -3.69 9.51 5.94
C GLN A 75 -4.41 10.64 5.19
N GLU A 76 -5.60 11.02 5.66
CA GLU A 76 -6.31 12.19 5.14
C GLU A 76 -6.43 13.26 6.24
N PRO A 77 -6.10 14.53 5.93
CA PRO A 77 -6.31 15.62 6.86
C PRO A 77 -7.80 15.77 7.21
N GLU A 78 -8.10 15.77 8.51
CA GLU A 78 -9.47 16.03 8.98
C GLU A 78 -9.89 17.47 8.61
N ARG A 79 -10.93 17.60 7.79
CA ARG A 79 -11.48 18.89 7.35
C ARG A 79 -12.74 19.19 8.15
N ARG A 80 -12.62 20.04 9.17
CA ARG A 80 -13.76 20.44 9.99
C ARG A 80 -14.55 21.55 9.30
N PRO A 81 -15.89 21.46 9.29
CA PRO A 81 -16.71 22.55 8.75
C PRO A 81 -16.45 23.87 9.48
N GLY A 82 -16.15 24.93 8.73
CA GLY A 82 -15.89 26.26 9.27
C GLY A 82 -14.48 26.52 9.79
N GLU A 83 -13.62 25.47 9.88
CA GLU A 83 -12.22 25.62 10.28
C GLU A 83 -11.41 26.20 9.12
N SER A 84 -10.71 27.31 9.35
CA SER A 84 -9.76 27.89 8.38
C SER A 84 -8.44 27.08 8.33
N VAL A 85 -7.65 27.32 7.29
CA VAL A 85 -6.31 26.70 7.18
C VAL A 85 -5.44 27.10 8.37
N ARG A 86 -5.47 28.35 8.79
CA ARG A 86 -4.73 28.86 9.96
C ARG A 86 -5.14 28.14 11.23
N GLU A 87 -6.43 28.01 11.50
CA GLU A 87 -6.96 27.29 12.65
C GLU A 87 -6.61 25.79 12.61
N PHE A 88 -6.67 25.18 11.42
CA PHE A 88 -6.21 23.81 11.21
C PHE A 88 -4.71 23.66 11.59
N LEU A 89 -3.83 24.55 11.12
CA LEU A 89 -2.41 24.52 11.44
C LEU A 89 -2.18 24.70 12.95
N ALA A 90 -2.85 25.67 13.59
CA ALA A 90 -2.75 25.91 15.04
C ALA A 90 -3.25 24.70 15.86
N ARG A 91 -4.33 24.07 15.42
CA ARG A 91 -4.85 22.84 16.07
C ARG A 91 -3.88 21.67 15.90
N ARG A 92 -3.36 21.46 14.68
CA ARG A 92 -2.49 20.33 14.37
C ARG A 92 -1.13 20.41 15.04
N THR A 93 -0.59 21.61 15.24
CA THR A 93 0.66 21.84 15.97
C THR A 93 0.48 21.77 17.50
N GLY A 94 -0.75 21.72 17.98
CA GLY A 94 -1.08 21.75 19.41
C GLY A 94 -1.07 23.15 20.02
N VAL A 95 -0.75 24.19 19.24
CA VAL A 95 -0.68 25.59 19.70
C VAL A 95 -2.08 26.09 20.10
N ALA A 96 -3.13 25.74 19.35
CA ALA A 96 -4.50 26.16 19.68
C ALA A 96 -4.94 25.68 21.08
N GLU A 97 -4.64 24.44 21.43
CA GLU A 97 -4.97 23.90 22.75
C GLU A 97 -4.10 24.54 23.86
N ALA A 98 -2.81 24.72 23.59
CA ALA A 98 -1.93 25.40 24.54
C ALA A 98 -2.35 26.86 24.80
N GLN A 99 -2.80 27.57 23.72
CA GLN A 99 -3.36 28.92 23.82
C GLN A 99 -4.61 28.94 24.71
N ARG A 100 -5.54 28.01 24.47
CA ARG A 100 -6.78 27.90 25.28
C ARG A 100 -6.46 27.69 26.78
N VAL A 101 -5.53 26.77 27.08
CA VAL A 101 -5.10 26.50 28.48
C VAL A 101 -4.43 27.74 29.11
N MET A 102 -3.62 28.45 28.35
CA MET A 102 -2.97 29.69 28.79
C MET A 102 -4.00 30.81 29.06
N ASP A 103 -5.01 30.95 28.20
CA ASP A 103 -6.08 31.93 28.39
C ASP A 103 -6.92 31.62 29.63
N GLU A 104 -7.23 30.34 29.89
CA GLU A 104 -7.91 29.89 31.10
C GLU A 104 -7.07 30.16 32.36
N ALA A 105 -5.74 29.87 32.31
CA ALA A 105 -4.84 30.18 33.42
C ALA A 105 -4.69 31.69 33.62
N THR A 106 -4.69 32.47 32.56
CA THR A 106 -4.69 33.94 32.62
C THR A 106 -5.95 34.47 33.34
N GLN A 107 -7.13 33.91 33.00
CA GLN A 107 -8.36 34.29 33.67
C GLN A 107 -8.35 33.91 35.15
N ALA A 108 -7.87 32.69 35.48
CA ALA A 108 -7.72 32.26 36.86
C ALA A 108 -6.77 33.18 37.66
N LEU A 109 -5.70 33.69 37.03
CA LEU A 109 -4.76 34.64 37.61
C LEU A 109 -5.45 35.99 37.88
N VAL A 110 -6.27 36.48 36.96
CA VAL A 110 -7.07 37.70 37.12
C VAL A 110 -8.08 37.55 38.28
N ASP A 111 -8.69 36.37 38.39
CA ASP A 111 -9.67 36.04 39.45
C ASP A 111 -9.01 35.77 40.84
N GLY A 112 -7.67 35.74 40.90
CA GLY A 112 -6.92 35.51 42.12
C GLY A 112 -7.04 34.08 42.66
N ALA A 113 -7.21 33.07 41.79
CA ALA A 113 -7.33 31.69 42.20
C ALA A 113 -6.01 31.15 42.78
N PRO A 114 -6.04 30.31 43.82
CA PRO A 114 -4.82 29.73 44.38
C PRO A 114 -4.02 28.91 43.36
N GLY A 115 -2.70 29.18 43.23
CA GLY A 115 -1.79 28.47 42.30
C GLY A 115 -1.96 28.88 40.85
N ALA A 116 -2.68 29.95 40.52
CA ALA A 116 -2.88 30.44 39.18
C ALA A 116 -1.61 30.99 38.52
N ASP A 117 -0.68 31.50 39.32
CA ASP A 117 0.65 31.96 38.89
C ASP A 117 1.51 30.82 38.34
N ASP A 118 1.57 29.68 39.05
CA ASP A 118 2.27 28.49 38.60
C ASP A 118 1.59 27.87 37.36
N ALA A 119 0.26 27.84 37.34
CA ALA A 119 -0.51 27.34 36.20
C ALA A 119 -0.27 28.20 34.93
N TYR A 120 -0.26 29.52 35.08
CA TYR A 120 0.06 30.44 33.99
C TYR A 120 1.49 30.26 33.48
N ALA A 121 2.48 30.22 34.39
CA ALA A 121 3.88 30.03 34.02
C ALA A 121 4.07 28.73 33.22
N THR A 122 3.48 27.62 33.67
CA THR A 122 3.55 26.31 33.02
C THR A 122 2.85 26.33 31.63
N SER A 123 1.67 26.97 31.54
CA SER A 123 0.95 27.05 30.27
C SER A 123 1.64 27.95 29.26
N LEU A 124 2.23 29.05 29.71
CA LEU A 124 3.03 29.94 28.87
C LEU A 124 4.29 29.21 28.32
N GLU A 125 5.03 28.53 29.18
CA GLU A 125 6.19 27.74 28.79
C GLU A 125 5.78 26.70 27.71
N ARG A 126 4.69 26.00 27.94
CA ARG A 126 4.16 25.03 26.98
C ARG A 126 3.79 25.65 25.64
N TRP A 127 3.11 26.79 25.64
CA TRP A 127 2.74 27.52 24.42
C TRP A 127 3.96 28.00 23.63
N LEU A 128 4.98 28.50 24.33
CA LEU A 128 6.25 28.92 23.75
C LEU A 128 7.04 27.74 23.16
N ASP A 129 7.09 26.60 23.87
CA ASP A 129 7.76 25.38 23.39
C ASP A 129 7.16 24.85 22.08
N LEU A 130 5.84 24.94 21.92
CA LEU A 130 5.14 24.59 20.70
C LEU A 130 5.32 25.63 19.57
N GLY A 131 5.93 26.78 19.87
CA GLY A 131 6.16 27.86 18.91
C GLY A 131 4.91 28.70 18.66
N GLY A 132 4.09 28.93 19.72
CA GLY A 132 2.88 29.75 19.59
C GLY A 132 3.17 31.21 19.22
N ALA A 133 4.29 31.75 19.69
CA ALA A 133 4.64 33.17 19.48
C ALA A 133 4.94 33.55 18.01
N ASP A 134 5.40 32.59 17.21
CA ASP A 134 5.82 32.80 15.80
C ASP A 134 5.08 31.89 14.80
N LEU A 135 3.99 31.24 15.25
CA LEU A 135 3.29 30.26 14.42
C LEU A 135 2.75 30.89 13.12
N ASP A 136 2.14 32.06 13.18
CA ASP A 136 1.52 32.70 12.02
C ASP A 136 2.56 33.05 10.93
N GLU A 137 3.69 33.65 11.35
CA GLU A 137 4.77 34.00 10.43
C GLU A 137 5.38 32.75 9.78
N ARG A 138 5.64 31.71 10.58
CA ARG A 138 6.15 30.42 10.07
C ARG A 138 5.12 29.69 9.20
N ALA A 139 3.83 29.82 9.51
CA ALA A 139 2.77 29.23 8.72
C ALA A 139 2.73 29.81 7.29
N GLU A 140 2.87 31.13 7.16
CA GLU A 140 2.95 31.80 5.87
C GLU A 140 4.22 31.38 5.11
N GLU A 141 5.38 31.39 5.75
CA GLU A 141 6.64 30.96 5.15
C GLU A 141 6.60 29.50 4.66
N VAL A 142 6.09 28.59 5.49
CA VAL A 142 5.97 27.18 5.15
C VAL A 142 4.94 26.97 4.03
N ALA A 143 3.79 27.64 4.08
CA ALA A 143 2.78 27.58 3.03
C ALA A 143 3.33 28.04 1.68
N ASP A 144 4.01 29.19 1.65
CA ASP A 144 4.68 29.70 0.44
C ASP A 144 5.73 28.72 -0.07
N SER A 145 6.54 28.19 0.85
CA SER A 145 7.59 27.25 0.52
C SER A 145 7.05 25.95 -0.12
N LEU A 146 5.85 25.53 0.24
CA LEU A 146 5.16 24.35 -0.28
C LEU A 146 4.34 24.65 -1.53
N GLY A 147 4.31 25.91 -1.99
CA GLY A 147 3.43 26.32 -3.09
C GLY A 147 1.94 26.15 -2.74
N LEU A 148 1.60 26.28 -1.45
CA LEU A 148 0.22 26.34 -0.98
C LEU A 148 -0.29 27.78 -1.22
N ALA A 149 -0.58 28.08 -2.49
CA ALA A 149 -1.06 29.40 -2.91
C ALA A 149 -2.55 29.55 -2.54
N VAL A 150 -2.81 29.70 -1.25
CA VAL A 150 -4.16 29.86 -0.70
C VAL A 150 -4.15 30.90 0.42
N ASP A 151 -5.26 31.58 0.61
CA ASP A 151 -5.45 32.40 1.80
C ASP A 151 -5.58 31.49 3.03
N LEU A 152 -4.74 31.68 4.06
CA LEU A 152 -4.78 30.86 5.26
C LEU A 152 -6.09 31.03 6.05
N ASP A 153 -6.84 32.07 5.80
CA ASP A 153 -8.12 32.33 6.46
C ASP A 153 -9.32 31.68 5.73
N GLN A 154 -9.07 31.04 4.54
CA GLN A 154 -10.14 30.29 3.87
C GLN A 154 -10.41 28.94 4.54
N PRO A 155 -11.66 28.41 4.42
CA PRO A 155 -12.05 27.13 5.02
C PRO A 155 -11.27 25.95 4.45
N MET A 156 -10.80 25.02 5.29
CA MET A 156 -10.18 23.76 4.87
C MET A 156 -11.05 22.92 3.92
N THR A 157 -12.36 23.04 4.04
CA THR A 157 -13.32 22.34 3.17
C THR A 157 -13.34 22.84 1.72
N SER A 158 -12.84 24.06 1.47
CA SER A 158 -12.75 24.65 0.12
C SER A 158 -11.51 24.20 -0.66
N LEU A 159 -10.54 23.56 0.01
CA LEU A 159 -9.29 23.13 -0.60
C LEU A 159 -9.49 21.94 -1.53
N SER A 160 -8.77 21.93 -2.66
CA SER A 160 -8.59 20.72 -3.46
C SER A 160 -7.81 19.64 -2.68
N GLY A 161 -7.85 18.38 -3.14
CA GLY A 161 -7.11 17.27 -2.50
C GLY A 161 -5.62 17.60 -2.33
N GLY A 162 -4.96 18.05 -3.37
CA GLY A 162 -3.54 18.40 -3.33
C GLY A 162 -3.23 19.63 -2.45
N GLN A 163 -4.13 20.62 -2.36
CA GLN A 163 -3.98 21.74 -1.41
C GLN A 163 -4.13 21.27 0.03
N ALA A 164 -5.09 20.39 0.31
CA ALA A 164 -5.26 19.83 1.65
C ALA A 164 -4.07 18.94 2.06
N ALA A 165 -3.51 18.13 1.15
CA ALA A 165 -2.29 17.37 1.40
C ALA A 165 -1.12 18.30 1.76
N ARG A 166 -0.94 19.39 1.02
CA ARG A 166 0.10 20.41 1.32
C ARG A 166 -0.14 21.11 2.66
N ALA A 167 -1.40 21.42 3.02
CA ALA A 167 -1.74 21.94 4.34
C ALA A 167 -1.43 20.93 5.45
N GLY A 168 -1.70 19.64 5.22
CA GLY A 168 -1.29 18.54 6.10
C GLY A 168 0.22 18.49 6.28
N LEU A 169 0.99 18.57 5.19
CA LEU A 169 2.45 18.63 5.24
C LEU A 169 2.94 19.90 5.96
N ALA A 170 2.33 21.07 5.71
CA ALA A 170 2.65 22.30 6.43
C ALA A 170 2.47 22.12 7.94
N SER A 171 1.36 21.50 8.36
CA SER A 171 1.11 21.24 9.80
C SER A 171 2.21 20.37 10.40
N LEU A 172 2.74 19.39 9.65
CA LEU A 172 3.83 18.54 10.10
C LEU A 172 5.15 19.33 10.23
N LEU A 173 5.52 20.11 9.21
CA LEU A 173 6.75 20.91 9.20
C LEU A 173 6.78 21.98 10.30
N LEU A 174 5.63 22.48 10.72
CA LEU A 174 5.45 23.44 11.81
C LEU A 174 5.47 22.80 13.21
N SER A 175 5.26 21.49 13.28
CA SER A 175 5.08 20.77 14.54
C SER A 175 6.41 20.54 15.28
N ARG A 176 6.36 20.58 16.61
CA ARG A 176 7.49 20.37 17.52
C ARG A 176 7.18 19.24 18.51
N TYR A 177 6.81 18.06 17.98
CA TYR A 177 6.51 16.89 18.81
C TYR A 177 7.79 16.11 19.18
N ASP A 178 7.72 15.38 20.29
CA ASP A 178 8.80 14.51 20.76
C ASP A 178 8.83 13.15 20.05
N VAL A 179 7.68 12.70 19.54
CA VAL A 179 7.51 11.50 18.70
C VAL A 179 6.57 11.81 17.54
N PHE A 180 6.92 11.36 16.33
CA PHE A 180 6.10 11.53 15.13
C PHE A 180 5.56 10.18 14.64
N LEU A 181 4.26 10.14 14.37
CA LEU A 181 3.55 8.99 13.80
C LEU A 181 2.88 9.44 12.50
N LEU A 182 3.39 8.96 11.37
CA LEU A 182 3.03 9.46 10.04
C LEU A 182 2.34 8.35 9.25
N ASP A 183 1.07 8.55 8.89
CA ASP A 183 0.29 7.58 8.11
C ASP A 183 0.18 8.06 6.66
N GLU A 184 0.94 7.42 5.75
CA GLU A 184 1.03 7.72 4.32
C GLU A 184 1.29 9.21 4.00
N PRO A 185 2.33 9.83 4.60
CA PRO A 185 2.59 11.26 4.40
C PRO A 185 3.07 11.60 2.99
N THR A 186 3.40 10.60 2.19
CA THR A 186 3.88 10.73 0.81
C THR A 186 2.75 10.84 -0.21
N ASN A 187 1.51 10.46 0.16
CA ASN A 187 0.37 10.50 -0.76
C ASN A 187 0.06 11.94 -1.20
N ASP A 188 -0.33 12.08 -2.46
CA ASP A 188 -0.70 13.35 -3.09
C ASP A 188 0.39 14.45 -3.07
N LEU A 189 1.63 14.11 -2.72
CA LEU A 189 2.77 15.02 -2.83
C LEU A 189 3.43 14.91 -4.20
N ASP A 190 3.84 16.07 -4.73
CA ASP A 190 4.73 16.12 -5.88
C ASP A 190 6.20 15.92 -5.45
N LEU A 191 7.12 15.87 -6.42
CA LEU A 191 8.53 15.61 -6.15
C LEU A 191 9.14 16.62 -5.18
N ASP A 192 8.78 17.89 -5.29
CA ASP A 192 9.28 18.95 -4.38
C ASP A 192 8.75 18.74 -2.95
N GLY A 193 7.48 18.39 -2.81
CA GLY A 193 6.86 18.03 -1.54
C GLY A 193 7.53 16.80 -0.89
N LEU A 194 7.80 15.76 -1.68
CA LEU A 194 8.51 14.56 -1.24
C LEU A 194 9.93 14.88 -0.76
N GLU A 195 10.70 15.70 -1.49
CA GLU A 195 12.04 16.09 -1.09
C GLU A 195 12.07 16.94 0.20
N ARG A 196 11.04 17.76 0.43
CA ARG A 196 10.89 18.51 1.69
C ARG A 196 10.57 17.59 2.84
N LEU A 197 9.65 16.64 2.65
CA LEU A 197 9.31 15.62 3.65
C LEU A 197 10.55 14.77 4.00
N GLU A 198 11.31 14.31 2.99
CA GLU A 198 12.55 13.57 3.20
C GLU A 198 13.55 14.37 4.06
N ARG A 199 13.78 15.66 3.73
CA ARG A 199 14.68 16.52 4.50
C ARG A 199 14.20 16.76 5.92
N PHE A 200 12.89 16.95 6.10
CA PHE A 200 12.29 17.11 7.41
C PHE A 200 12.51 15.86 8.27
N VAL A 201 12.12 14.67 7.78
CA VAL A 201 12.25 13.41 8.53
C VAL A 201 13.71 13.11 8.88
N LYS A 202 14.66 13.33 7.95
CA LYS A 202 16.11 13.19 8.21
C LYS A 202 16.64 14.18 9.24
N GLY A 203 16.05 15.36 9.31
CA GLY A 203 16.43 16.41 10.27
C GLY A 203 15.87 16.20 11.66
N LEU A 204 14.89 15.32 11.83
CA LEU A 204 14.26 15.06 13.13
C LEU A 204 15.23 14.34 14.07
N ARG A 205 15.28 14.83 15.33
CA ARG A 205 15.89 14.10 16.44
C ARG A 205 14.87 13.29 17.23
N ALA A 206 13.59 13.50 16.97
CA ALA A 206 12.48 12.78 17.54
C ALA A 206 12.41 11.35 16.98
N GLY A 207 11.89 10.42 17.77
CA GLY A 207 11.54 9.09 17.27
C GLY A 207 10.38 9.19 16.29
N THR A 208 10.46 8.52 15.16
CA THR A 208 9.47 8.60 14.08
C THR A 208 9.03 7.20 13.66
N VAL A 209 7.72 6.99 13.52
CA VAL A 209 7.15 5.81 12.86
C VAL A 209 6.40 6.30 11.62
N VAL A 210 6.71 5.75 10.46
CA VAL A 210 6.12 6.17 9.20
C VAL A 210 5.58 4.97 8.42
N VAL A 211 4.33 5.07 8.01
CA VAL A 211 3.73 4.20 6.98
C VAL A 211 3.92 4.89 5.65
N SER A 212 4.52 4.23 4.68
CA SER A 212 4.59 4.73 3.31
C SER A 212 4.69 3.59 2.31
N HIS A 213 4.17 3.82 1.11
CA HIS A 213 4.32 2.94 -0.04
C HIS A 213 5.34 3.49 -1.06
N ASP A 214 5.91 4.66 -0.80
CA ASP A 214 7.02 5.19 -1.60
C ASP A 214 8.36 4.55 -1.18
N ARG A 215 8.83 3.64 -2.02
CA ARG A 215 10.06 2.86 -1.77
C ARG A 215 11.31 3.72 -1.73
N GLU A 216 11.36 4.78 -2.53
CA GLU A 216 12.49 5.69 -2.57
C GLU A 216 12.57 6.53 -1.28
N PHE A 217 11.41 7.02 -0.82
CA PHE A 217 11.30 7.69 0.46
C PHE A 217 11.74 6.79 1.61
N LEU A 218 11.25 5.52 1.66
CA LEU A 218 11.65 4.55 2.66
C LEU A 218 13.16 4.28 2.62
N THR A 219 13.73 4.04 1.43
CA THR A 219 15.17 3.81 1.25
C THR A 219 16.01 4.96 1.79
N ARG A 220 15.57 6.19 1.57
CA ARG A 220 16.34 7.38 1.96
C ARG A 220 16.20 7.77 3.42
N THR A 221 15.09 7.44 4.07
CA THR A 221 14.76 7.98 5.41
C THR A 221 14.78 6.96 6.52
N VAL A 222 14.43 5.70 6.24
CA VAL A 222 14.15 4.70 7.27
C VAL A 222 15.43 4.03 7.79
N THR A 223 15.52 3.88 9.11
CA THR A 223 16.64 3.22 9.81
C THR A 223 16.32 1.80 10.24
N LYS A 224 15.03 1.49 10.44
CA LYS A 224 14.51 0.18 10.82
C LYS A 224 13.18 -0.06 10.13
N VAL A 225 12.84 -1.30 9.84
CA VAL A 225 11.54 -1.66 9.23
C VAL A 225 10.78 -2.59 10.14
N LEU A 226 9.53 -2.26 10.45
CA LEU A 226 8.57 -3.13 11.13
C LEU A 226 7.59 -3.69 10.11
N GLU A 227 7.65 -4.99 9.85
CA GLU A 227 6.73 -5.67 8.94
C GLU A 227 5.56 -6.28 9.71
N LEU A 228 4.34 -5.96 9.27
CA LEU A 228 3.11 -6.63 9.70
C LEU A 228 2.68 -7.63 8.63
N ASP A 229 3.00 -8.92 8.82
CA ASP A 229 2.53 -9.99 7.94
C ASP A 229 1.17 -10.54 8.40
N LEU A 230 0.12 -10.05 7.74
CA LEU A 230 -1.25 -10.46 8.03
C LEU A 230 -1.52 -11.93 7.70
N ALA A 231 -0.80 -12.51 6.74
CA ALA A 231 -1.03 -13.89 6.28
C ALA A 231 -0.45 -14.92 7.25
N GLN A 232 0.70 -14.60 7.82
CA GLN A 232 1.37 -15.43 8.83
C GLN A 232 1.08 -14.97 10.27
N GLN A 233 0.37 -13.85 10.43
CA GLN A 233 0.12 -13.19 11.73
C GLN A 233 1.43 -12.95 12.52
N GLN A 234 2.50 -12.63 11.79
CA GLN A 234 3.81 -12.39 12.34
C GLN A 234 4.17 -10.90 12.27
N ILE A 235 4.94 -10.49 13.26
CA ILE A 235 5.49 -9.14 13.32
C ILE A 235 7.00 -9.30 13.40
N THR A 236 7.71 -8.65 12.49
CA THR A 236 9.16 -8.73 12.46
C THR A 236 9.77 -7.34 12.37
N LEU A 237 10.71 -7.05 13.27
CA LEU A 237 11.49 -5.81 13.24
C LEU A 237 12.86 -6.08 12.61
N TYR A 238 13.13 -5.43 11.48
CA TYR A 238 14.39 -5.51 10.75
C TYR A 238 15.24 -4.27 11.04
N GLY A 239 16.54 -4.47 11.25
CA GLY A 239 17.53 -3.39 11.36
C GLY A 239 18.16 -3.06 10.01
N GLY A 240 18.85 -1.92 9.92
CA GLY A 240 19.68 -1.61 8.74
C GLY A 240 18.96 -0.91 7.58
N GLY A 241 17.73 -0.42 7.77
CA GLY A 241 16.99 0.34 6.78
C GLY A 241 16.24 -0.51 5.76
N TYR A 242 15.65 0.17 4.74
CA TYR A 242 14.71 -0.48 3.83
C TYR A 242 15.38 -1.47 2.85
N GLU A 243 16.59 -1.19 2.39
CA GLU A 243 17.32 -2.11 1.49
C GLU A 243 17.73 -3.41 2.21
N ALA A 244 18.28 -3.27 3.43
CA ALA A 244 18.62 -4.43 4.25
C ALA A 244 17.38 -5.30 4.56
N TYR A 245 16.23 -4.67 4.83
CA TYR A 245 14.95 -5.37 4.98
C TYR A 245 14.61 -6.20 3.74
N LEU A 246 14.74 -5.62 2.52
CA LEU A 246 14.43 -6.35 1.28
C LEU A 246 15.35 -7.56 1.09
N GLU A 247 16.64 -7.42 1.38
CA GLU A 247 17.62 -8.51 1.29
C GLU A 247 17.32 -9.61 2.32
N GLU A 248 17.11 -9.25 3.58
CA GLU A 248 16.78 -10.20 4.65
C GLU A 248 15.47 -10.94 4.37
N ARG A 249 14.46 -10.21 3.89
CA ARG A 249 13.16 -10.76 3.50
C ARG A 249 13.29 -11.77 2.34
N GLU A 250 14.11 -11.47 1.34
CA GLU A 250 14.36 -12.40 0.23
C GLU A 250 15.07 -13.67 0.71
N VAL A 251 16.07 -13.52 1.58
CA VAL A 251 16.77 -14.65 2.18
C VAL A 251 15.82 -15.51 3.02
N ALA A 252 15.04 -14.89 3.91
CA ALA A 252 14.04 -15.59 4.74
C ALA A 252 13.02 -16.36 3.91
N ARG A 253 12.54 -15.75 2.81
CA ARG A 253 11.61 -16.41 1.87
C ARG A 253 12.23 -17.60 1.16
N ARG A 254 13.50 -17.49 0.75
CA ARG A 254 14.21 -18.59 0.13
C ARG A 254 14.36 -19.76 1.10
N HIS A 255 14.80 -19.49 2.33
CA HIS A 255 14.89 -20.51 3.38
C HIS A 255 13.53 -21.17 3.68
N ALA A 256 12.48 -20.38 3.84
CA ALA A 256 11.14 -20.93 4.08
C ALA A 256 10.64 -21.81 2.91
N ARG A 257 11.00 -21.47 1.68
CA ARG A 257 10.69 -22.31 0.50
C ARG A 257 11.48 -23.61 0.50
N ASP A 258 12.78 -23.53 0.76
CA ASP A 258 13.66 -24.70 0.83
C ASP A 258 13.19 -25.66 1.94
N ASP A 259 12.87 -25.13 3.12
CA ASP A 259 12.35 -25.90 4.26
C ASP A 259 11.01 -26.59 3.92
N TYR A 260 10.13 -25.88 3.23
CA TYR A 260 8.84 -26.45 2.81
C TYR A 260 9.01 -27.53 1.73
N GLU A 261 9.87 -27.31 0.73
CA GLU A 261 10.18 -28.32 -0.30
C GLU A 261 10.77 -29.58 0.34
N GLU A 262 11.69 -29.44 1.29
CA GLU A 262 12.24 -30.57 2.04
C GLU A 262 11.17 -31.31 2.86
N TYR A 263 10.28 -30.57 3.52
CA TYR A 263 9.13 -31.14 4.23
C TYR A 263 8.17 -31.88 3.30
N ALA A 264 7.81 -31.24 2.16
CA ALA A 264 6.90 -31.82 1.17
C ALA A 264 7.47 -33.12 0.58
N ASP A 265 8.76 -33.13 0.24
CA ASP A 265 9.45 -34.30 -0.29
C ASP A 265 9.50 -35.44 0.75
N LYS A 266 9.86 -35.13 1.99
CA LYS A 266 9.85 -36.11 3.10
C LYS A 266 8.46 -36.70 3.31
N ARG A 267 7.44 -35.85 3.30
CA ARG A 267 6.05 -36.26 3.46
C ARG A 267 5.57 -37.13 2.30
N ALA A 268 5.87 -36.74 1.06
CA ALA A 268 5.53 -37.52 -0.13
C ALA A 268 6.22 -38.90 -0.12
N ALA A 269 7.51 -38.96 0.18
CA ALA A 269 8.24 -40.23 0.26
C ALA A 269 7.68 -41.17 1.34
N LEU A 270 7.26 -40.64 2.50
CA LEU A 270 6.63 -41.44 3.55
C LEU A 270 5.21 -41.88 3.15
N GLN A 271 4.44 -41.05 2.46
CA GLN A 271 3.12 -41.42 1.94
C GLN A 271 3.21 -42.51 0.88
N ASP A 272 4.13 -42.40 -0.07
CA ASP A 272 4.38 -43.42 -1.09
C ASP A 272 4.80 -44.76 -0.45
N ARG A 273 5.67 -44.69 0.55
CA ARG A 273 6.09 -45.87 1.31
C ARG A 273 4.92 -46.50 2.05
N ALA A 274 4.03 -45.73 2.69
CA ALA A 274 2.84 -46.21 3.35
C ALA A 274 1.86 -46.85 2.35
N GLN A 275 1.71 -46.24 1.18
CA GLN A 275 0.83 -46.76 0.12
C GLN A 275 1.36 -48.07 -0.47
N MET A 276 2.67 -48.17 -0.73
CA MET A 276 3.31 -49.43 -1.16
C MET A 276 3.13 -50.52 -0.10
N GLN A 277 3.32 -50.22 1.16
CA GLN A 277 3.14 -51.18 2.25
C GLN A 277 1.69 -51.66 2.33
N ARG A 278 0.70 -50.77 2.18
CA ARG A 278 -0.73 -51.14 2.12
C ARG A 278 -1.04 -52.00 0.89
N SER A 279 -0.55 -51.68 -0.29
CA SER A 279 -0.77 -52.43 -1.51
C SER A 279 -0.19 -53.85 -1.44
N TRP A 280 0.97 -54.03 -0.79
CA TRP A 280 1.56 -55.35 -0.53
C TRP A 280 0.77 -56.16 0.48
N MET A 281 0.22 -55.52 1.53
CA MET A 281 -0.69 -56.18 2.47
C MET A 281 -1.95 -56.71 1.76
N ASP A 282 -2.58 -55.90 0.92
CA ASP A 282 -3.78 -56.27 0.17
C ASP A 282 -3.51 -57.42 -0.80
N LYS A 283 -2.37 -57.39 -1.52
CA LYS A 283 -1.92 -58.50 -2.37
C LYS A 283 -1.63 -59.76 -1.54
N GLY A 284 -0.98 -59.60 -0.40
CA GLY A 284 -0.71 -60.71 0.55
C GLY A 284 -1.97 -61.36 1.07
N VAL A 285 -2.97 -60.54 1.49
CA VAL A 285 -4.29 -61.04 1.97
C VAL A 285 -5.05 -61.71 0.84
N LYS A 286 -5.11 -61.15 -0.36
CA LYS A 286 -5.75 -61.77 -1.54
C LYS A 286 -5.09 -63.10 -1.92
N ASN A 287 -3.77 -63.20 -1.91
CA ASN A 287 -3.06 -64.45 -2.18
C ASN A 287 -3.23 -65.47 -1.06
N ALA A 288 -3.27 -65.05 0.20
CA ALA A 288 -3.56 -65.94 1.34
C ALA A 288 -4.97 -66.51 1.26
N ARG A 289 -5.99 -65.71 0.93
CA ARG A 289 -7.39 -66.18 0.72
C ARG A 289 -7.48 -67.16 -0.45
N ARG A 290 -6.77 -66.93 -1.55
CA ARG A 290 -6.77 -67.80 -2.73
C ARG A 290 -6.09 -69.15 -2.50
N LYS A 291 -5.06 -69.21 -1.62
CA LYS A 291 -4.37 -70.44 -1.22
C LYS A 291 -5.00 -71.18 -0.02
N ALA A 292 -5.81 -70.47 0.80
CA ALA A 292 -6.46 -71.07 1.97
C ALA A 292 -7.57 -72.11 1.62
N SER A 293 -8.01 -72.18 0.37
CA SER A 293 -8.99 -73.16 -0.10
C SER A 293 -8.38 -74.56 -0.39
N ASN A 294 -7.04 -74.72 -0.35
CA ASN A 294 -6.38 -75.94 -0.84
C ASN A 294 -5.21 -76.48 0.03
N ASP A 295 -4.99 -75.99 1.27
CA ASP A 295 -3.79 -76.38 2.00
C ASP A 295 -4.02 -76.62 3.49
N ASN A 296 -3.67 -77.83 3.99
CA ASN A 296 -3.78 -78.27 5.37
C ASN A 296 -2.53 -77.99 6.25
N ASP A 297 -1.61 -77.14 5.74
CA ASP A 297 -0.32 -76.83 6.41
C ASP A 297 -0.48 -75.77 7.51
N LYS A 298 -0.52 -76.19 8.76
CA LYS A 298 -0.60 -75.31 9.95
C LYS A 298 0.66 -74.46 10.15
N ILE A 299 1.84 -74.92 9.75
CA ILE A 299 3.12 -74.27 9.95
C ILE A 299 3.25 -73.11 8.95
N GLY A 300 2.88 -73.31 7.69
CA GLY A 300 2.87 -72.30 6.67
C GLY A 300 1.84 -71.15 6.94
N ARG A 301 0.72 -71.44 7.62
CA ARG A 301 -0.23 -70.42 8.08
C ARG A 301 0.40 -69.50 9.16
N LYS A 302 1.14 -70.07 10.12
CA LYS A 302 1.77 -69.31 11.19
C LYS A 302 2.85 -68.37 10.64
N PHE A 303 3.73 -68.83 9.73
CA PHE A 303 4.72 -68.00 9.07
C PHE A 303 4.12 -66.86 8.22
N ARG A 304 3.00 -67.10 7.53
CA ARG A 304 2.29 -66.10 6.74
C ARG A 304 1.60 -65.03 7.62
N SER A 305 1.05 -65.45 8.77
CA SER A 305 0.48 -64.56 9.78
C SER A 305 1.53 -63.64 10.38
N GLU A 306 2.68 -64.19 10.79
CA GLU A 306 3.80 -63.41 11.35
C GLU A 306 4.39 -62.42 10.33
N ALA A 307 4.50 -62.82 9.05
CA ALA A 307 4.97 -61.90 7.99
C ALA A 307 3.95 -60.75 7.75
N SER A 308 2.66 -61.03 7.81
CA SER A 308 1.60 -60.03 7.69
C SER A 308 1.60 -59.04 8.88
N GLU A 309 1.78 -59.58 10.10
CA GLU A 309 1.85 -58.76 11.32
C GLU A 309 3.09 -57.84 11.32
N LYS A 310 4.27 -58.36 10.87
CA LYS A 310 5.47 -57.53 10.70
C LYS A 310 5.28 -56.39 9.69
N GLN A 311 4.58 -56.65 8.60
CA GLN A 311 4.27 -55.61 7.61
C GLN A 311 3.28 -54.59 8.12
N ALA A 312 2.23 -55.04 8.86
CA ALA A 312 1.31 -54.13 9.53
C ALA A 312 1.97 -53.25 10.58
N ALA A 313 2.98 -53.80 11.31
CA ALA A 313 3.75 -53.04 12.26
C ALA A 313 4.61 -51.95 11.54
N LYS A 314 5.23 -52.29 10.39
CA LYS A 314 5.99 -51.33 9.57
C LYS A 314 5.09 -50.21 9.02
N ALA A 315 3.88 -50.56 8.54
CA ALA A 315 2.93 -49.55 8.04
C ALA A 315 2.49 -48.59 9.16
N ARG A 316 2.21 -49.14 10.36
CA ARG A 316 1.90 -48.33 11.55
C ARG A 316 3.09 -47.43 11.97
N GLN A 317 4.31 -47.93 11.86
CA GLN A 317 5.51 -47.14 12.13
C GLN A 317 5.64 -45.99 11.12
N THR A 318 5.47 -46.23 9.82
CA THR A 318 5.51 -45.20 8.78
C THR A 318 4.40 -44.15 9.01
N GLN A 319 3.19 -44.57 9.39
CA GLN A 319 2.10 -43.67 9.73
C GLN A 319 2.44 -42.77 10.93
N ARG A 320 3.04 -43.30 11.98
CA ARG A 320 3.52 -42.52 13.13
C ARG A 320 4.65 -41.59 12.78
N MET A 321 5.48 -41.93 11.78
CA MET A 321 6.52 -41.01 11.28
C MET A 321 5.90 -39.82 10.55
N ILE A 322 4.82 -40.03 9.78
CA ILE A 322 4.07 -38.94 9.13
C ILE A 322 3.43 -38.03 10.19
N GLU A 323 2.82 -38.63 11.23
CA GLU A 323 2.17 -37.87 12.32
C GLU A 323 3.15 -37.09 13.21
N ARG A 324 4.43 -37.45 13.20
CA ARG A 324 5.52 -36.80 13.96
C ARG A 324 6.34 -35.81 13.13
N LEU A 325 6.04 -35.69 11.83
CA LEU A 325 6.67 -34.62 11.04
C LEU A 325 6.16 -33.30 11.56
N ASP A 326 7.09 -32.42 11.92
CA ASP A 326 6.76 -31.03 12.21
C ASP A 326 6.12 -30.42 10.96
N VAL A 327 4.93 -29.90 11.14
CA VAL A 327 4.19 -29.30 10.02
C VAL A 327 4.87 -27.99 9.68
N VAL A 328 5.44 -27.92 8.48
CA VAL A 328 5.93 -26.66 7.91
C VAL A 328 4.80 -26.10 7.06
N ASP A 329 4.33 -24.90 7.39
CA ASP A 329 3.33 -24.21 6.60
C ASP A 329 3.85 -23.89 5.21
N GLU A 330 3.02 -24.06 4.19
CA GLU A 330 3.40 -23.69 2.83
C GLU A 330 3.69 -22.19 2.80
N PRO A 331 4.95 -21.77 2.52
CA PRO A 331 5.24 -20.36 2.40
C PRO A 331 4.32 -19.81 1.32
N ARG A 332 3.74 -18.65 1.59
CA ARG A 332 2.85 -18.00 0.64
C ARG A 332 3.56 -17.95 -0.70
N LYS A 333 3.03 -18.67 -1.69
CA LYS A 333 3.38 -18.39 -3.07
C LYS A 333 2.95 -16.96 -3.30
N GLU A 334 3.87 -16.02 -3.13
CA GLU A 334 3.70 -14.78 -3.87
C GLU A 334 3.66 -15.25 -5.30
N TRP A 335 2.48 -15.20 -5.83
CA TRP A 335 2.30 -15.43 -7.23
C TRP A 335 3.20 -14.40 -7.90
N GLU A 336 4.30 -14.86 -8.51
CA GLU A 336 4.80 -14.16 -9.66
C GLU A 336 3.62 -14.17 -10.64
N LEU A 337 2.71 -13.25 -10.41
CA LEU A 337 1.68 -12.92 -11.34
C LEU A 337 2.44 -12.29 -12.50
N ARG A 338 2.89 -13.12 -13.43
CA ARG A 338 3.23 -12.66 -14.76
C ARG A 338 1.90 -12.21 -15.35
N MET A 339 1.52 -10.98 -15.04
CA MET A 339 0.42 -10.31 -15.71
C MET A 339 0.92 -9.99 -17.10
N GLU A 340 0.84 -10.95 -18.01
CA GLU A 340 0.98 -10.68 -19.43
C GLU A 340 -0.32 -10.00 -19.86
N ILE A 341 -0.29 -8.68 -20.00
CA ILE A 341 -1.32 -7.96 -20.73
C ILE A 341 -1.12 -8.38 -22.19
N ALA A 342 -2.03 -9.19 -22.73
CA ALA A 342 -1.90 -9.70 -24.09
C ALA A 342 -1.69 -8.55 -25.08
N SER A 343 -0.95 -8.82 -26.16
CA SER A 343 -0.65 -7.84 -27.20
C SER A 343 -1.93 -7.17 -27.68
N ALA A 344 -2.00 -5.86 -27.50
CA ALA A 344 -3.12 -5.05 -27.93
C ALA A 344 -3.17 -5.02 -29.47
N PRO A 345 -4.36 -5.00 -30.10
CA PRO A 345 -4.46 -4.81 -31.54
C PRO A 345 -3.73 -3.52 -31.94
N ARG A 346 -2.82 -3.60 -32.90
CA ARG A 346 -2.06 -2.45 -33.34
C ARG A 346 -2.99 -1.38 -33.89
N SER A 347 -2.89 -0.14 -33.38
CA SER A 347 -3.51 1.04 -33.96
C SER A 347 -2.72 1.57 -35.17
N GLY A 348 -3.10 2.69 -35.72
CA GLY A 348 -2.28 3.43 -36.68
C GLY A 348 -0.90 3.81 -36.10
N ALA A 349 0.03 4.24 -36.95
CA ALA A 349 1.36 4.66 -36.51
C ALA A 349 1.29 5.84 -35.53
N VAL A 350 0.36 6.78 -35.74
CA VAL A 350 0.09 7.91 -34.85
C VAL A 350 -1.12 7.59 -33.99
N VAL A 351 -0.93 7.67 -32.66
CA VAL A 351 -1.95 7.33 -31.66
C VAL A 351 -2.75 8.55 -31.23
N ALA A 352 -2.06 9.66 -30.97
CA ALA A 352 -2.72 10.91 -30.58
C ALA A 352 -1.91 12.13 -31.03
N THR A 353 -2.58 13.23 -31.37
CA THR A 353 -1.90 14.50 -31.70
C THR A 353 -2.60 15.69 -31.07
N LEU A 354 -1.79 16.65 -30.64
CA LEU A 354 -2.19 18.03 -30.36
C LEU A 354 -1.47 18.94 -31.35
N ARG A 355 -2.16 19.94 -31.89
CA ARG A 355 -1.57 20.98 -32.74
C ARG A 355 -2.00 22.33 -32.24
N ASP A 356 -1.01 23.13 -31.81
CA ASP A 356 -1.16 24.48 -31.24
C ASP A 356 -2.32 24.56 -30.26
N ALA A 357 -2.43 23.52 -29.41
CA ALA A 357 -3.53 23.33 -28.51
C ALA A 357 -3.39 24.22 -27.28
N GLU A 358 -4.45 24.98 -26.98
CA GLU A 358 -4.59 25.74 -25.74
C GLU A 358 -5.86 25.32 -25.00
N VAL A 359 -5.75 25.21 -23.67
CA VAL A 359 -6.89 25.00 -22.76
C VAL A 359 -6.89 26.12 -21.73
N ARG A 360 -8.04 26.77 -21.54
CA ARG A 360 -8.24 27.79 -20.49
C ARG A 360 -9.29 27.32 -19.50
N GLN A 361 -8.93 27.35 -18.22
CA GLN A 361 -9.82 27.04 -17.10
C GLN A 361 -9.67 28.12 -16.03
N GLY A 362 -10.56 29.09 -16.03
CA GLY A 362 -10.42 30.30 -15.21
C GLY A 362 -9.13 31.05 -15.58
N ASP A 363 -8.29 31.30 -14.60
CA ASP A 363 -6.99 31.99 -14.79
C ASP A 363 -5.88 31.06 -15.28
N PHE A 364 -6.09 29.74 -15.24
CA PHE A 364 -5.11 28.76 -15.70
C PHE A 364 -5.14 28.60 -17.22
N VAL A 365 -3.97 28.62 -17.84
CA VAL A 365 -3.78 28.41 -19.28
C VAL A 365 -2.73 27.33 -19.51
N LEU A 366 -3.12 26.25 -20.18
CA LEU A 366 -2.21 25.23 -20.69
C LEU A 366 -1.94 25.49 -22.17
N GLY A 367 -0.70 25.59 -22.57
CA GLY A 367 -0.30 25.67 -23.97
C GLY A 367 0.30 27.05 -24.35
N PRO A 368 0.55 27.29 -25.67
CA PRO A 368 0.27 26.37 -26.78
C PRO A 368 1.12 25.10 -26.76
N VAL A 369 0.49 23.95 -27.06
CA VAL A 369 1.14 22.64 -27.08
C VAL A 369 0.97 21.99 -28.45
N SER A 370 2.09 21.58 -29.07
CA SER A 370 2.09 20.69 -30.23
C SER A 370 2.84 19.42 -29.87
N LEU A 371 2.13 18.30 -29.84
CA LEU A 371 2.60 17.01 -29.36
C LEU A 371 2.04 15.89 -30.24
N GLN A 372 2.88 14.92 -30.58
CA GLN A 372 2.48 13.68 -31.25
C GLN A 372 2.90 12.48 -30.40
N ILE A 373 2.01 11.55 -30.22
CA ILE A 373 2.25 10.26 -29.57
C ILE A 373 2.13 9.18 -30.63
N ASP A 374 3.16 8.37 -30.76
CA ASP A 374 3.23 7.30 -31.74
C ASP A 374 2.93 5.93 -31.12
N TRP A 375 2.75 4.92 -31.98
CA TRP A 375 2.52 3.55 -31.53
C TRP A 375 3.71 3.03 -30.70
N ALA A 376 3.38 2.38 -29.58
CA ALA A 376 4.33 1.84 -28.60
C ALA A 376 5.20 2.89 -27.88
N ASP A 377 4.88 4.18 -27.99
CA ASP A 377 5.48 5.18 -27.13
C ASP A 377 5.12 4.91 -25.66
N ARG A 378 6.11 5.07 -24.79
CA ARG A 378 5.96 4.97 -23.32
C ARG A 378 6.29 6.34 -22.72
N VAL A 379 5.25 7.14 -22.55
CA VAL A 379 5.39 8.56 -22.22
C VAL A 379 5.08 8.79 -20.75
N ALA A 380 6.04 9.31 -20.01
CA ALA A 380 5.82 9.81 -18.66
C ALA A 380 5.49 11.31 -18.69
N VAL A 381 4.46 11.70 -17.96
CA VAL A 381 4.09 13.11 -17.75
C VAL A 381 4.39 13.48 -16.30
N THR A 382 5.33 14.38 -16.10
CA THR A 382 5.79 14.83 -14.78
C THR A 382 5.54 16.32 -14.58
N GLY A 383 5.60 16.80 -13.34
CA GLY A 383 5.42 18.22 -13.01
C GLY A 383 4.70 18.41 -11.70
N ALA A 384 4.75 19.61 -11.13
CA ALA A 384 4.12 19.95 -9.86
C ALA A 384 2.61 19.68 -9.86
N ASN A 385 2.04 19.52 -8.66
CA ASN A 385 0.59 19.42 -8.51
C ASN A 385 -0.09 20.72 -8.94
N GLY A 386 -1.15 20.59 -9.78
CA GLY A 386 -1.83 21.74 -10.37
C GLY A 386 -1.13 22.34 -11.61
N ALA A 387 0.00 21.79 -12.06
CA ALA A 387 0.70 22.27 -13.26
C ALA A 387 -0.08 22.05 -14.57
N GLY A 388 -1.13 21.18 -14.56
CA GLY A 388 -1.95 20.90 -15.74
C GLY A 388 -1.74 19.53 -16.36
N LYS A 389 -1.14 18.56 -15.63
CA LYS A 389 -0.90 17.18 -16.11
C LYS A 389 -2.19 16.49 -16.58
N SER A 390 -3.21 16.43 -15.71
CA SER A 390 -4.51 15.82 -16.05
C SER A 390 -5.27 16.61 -17.12
N THR A 391 -5.07 17.94 -17.19
CA THR A 391 -5.61 18.80 -18.26
C THR A 391 -4.97 18.46 -19.60
N LEU A 392 -3.65 18.23 -19.64
CA LEU A 392 -2.91 17.79 -20.83
C LEU A 392 -3.44 16.44 -21.34
N LEU A 393 -3.57 15.46 -20.44
CA LEU A 393 -4.15 14.15 -20.77
C LEU A 393 -5.57 14.29 -21.30
N GLY A 394 -6.41 15.08 -20.61
CA GLY A 394 -7.79 15.33 -21.03
C GLY A 394 -7.89 16.01 -22.41
N ALA A 395 -7.00 16.95 -22.70
CA ALA A 395 -6.90 17.61 -24.01
C ALA A 395 -6.46 16.63 -25.12
N LEU A 396 -5.45 15.80 -24.83
CA LEU A 396 -4.92 14.78 -25.76
C LEU A 396 -5.97 13.73 -26.11
N LEU A 397 -6.78 13.34 -25.13
CA LEU A 397 -7.87 12.36 -25.29
C LEU A 397 -9.19 12.98 -25.81
N GLY A 398 -9.21 14.29 -26.07
CA GLY A 398 -10.41 14.99 -26.54
C GLY A 398 -11.54 15.14 -25.52
N ARG A 399 -11.25 15.01 -24.22
CA ARG A 399 -12.24 15.13 -23.12
C ARG A 399 -12.36 16.55 -22.59
N VAL A 400 -11.25 17.27 -22.62
CA VAL A 400 -11.22 18.68 -22.26
C VAL A 400 -11.30 19.50 -23.55
N PRO A 401 -12.31 20.38 -23.69
CA PRO A 401 -12.44 21.20 -24.89
C PRO A 401 -11.25 22.17 -25.02
N LEU A 402 -10.70 22.24 -26.21
CA LEU A 402 -9.63 23.17 -26.52
C LEU A 402 -10.21 24.59 -26.74
N THR A 403 -9.52 25.60 -26.26
CA THR A 403 -9.80 27.00 -26.56
C THR A 403 -9.27 27.38 -27.94
N VAL A 404 -8.09 26.86 -28.29
CA VAL A 404 -7.41 27.03 -29.58
C VAL A 404 -6.76 25.72 -30.00
N GLY A 405 -6.55 25.50 -31.29
CA GLY A 405 -5.83 24.34 -31.81
C GLY A 405 -6.73 23.13 -32.11
N GLN A 406 -6.12 21.99 -32.28
CA GLN A 406 -6.80 20.73 -32.64
C GLN A 406 -6.23 19.56 -31.83
N SER A 407 -7.11 18.64 -31.47
CA SER A 407 -6.78 17.33 -30.92
C SER A 407 -7.37 16.24 -31.81
N SER A 408 -6.61 15.15 -32.04
CA SER A 408 -7.12 14.00 -32.75
C SER A 408 -6.53 12.70 -32.22
N LEU A 409 -7.37 11.66 -32.13
CA LEU A 409 -6.95 10.29 -31.89
C LEU A 409 -6.79 9.57 -33.22
N GLY A 410 -5.78 8.71 -33.30
CA GLY A 410 -5.50 7.88 -34.45
C GLY A 410 -6.59 6.84 -34.73
N SER A 411 -6.61 6.31 -35.96
CA SER A 411 -7.55 5.26 -36.34
C SER A 411 -7.29 3.98 -35.55
N GLY A 412 -8.36 3.35 -35.03
CA GLY A 412 -8.28 2.10 -34.28
C GLY A 412 -7.69 2.24 -32.87
N VAL A 413 -7.57 3.46 -32.35
CA VAL A 413 -7.13 3.68 -30.96
C VAL A 413 -8.27 3.36 -29.99
N LEU A 414 -8.00 2.41 -29.08
CA LEU A 414 -8.88 2.03 -27.97
C LEU A 414 -8.24 2.48 -26.67
N VAL A 415 -8.79 3.54 -26.08
CA VAL A 415 -8.28 4.15 -24.84
C VAL A 415 -8.79 3.38 -23.64
N GLY A 416 -7.89 3.05 -22.72
CA GLY A 416 -8.22 2.51 -21.41
C GLY A 416 -7.61 3.30 -20.28
N GLU A 417 -8.42 3.58 -19.26
CA GLU A 417 -8.00 4.25 -18.04
C GLU A 417 -8.21 3.35 -16.84
N VAL A 418 -7.16 3.16 -16.05
CA VAL A 418 -7.22 2.28 -14.87
C VAL A 418 -8.19 2.83 -13.84
N ASP A 419 -8.21 4.13 -13.60
CA ASP A 419 -9.10 4.75 -12.61
C ASP A 419 -10.58 4.65 -12.99
N GLN A 420 -10.90 4.81 -14.26
CA GLN A 420 -12.28 4.59 -14.74
C GLN A 420 -12.68 3.12 -14.61
N ALA A 421 -11.76 2.20 -14.94
CA ALA A 421 -12.01 0.77 -14.81
C ALA A 421 -12.17 0.35 -13.34
N ARG A 422 -11.39 0.93 -12.40
CA ARG A 422 -11.56 0.70 -10.96
C ARG A 422 -12.94 1.12 -10.46
N LYS A 423 -13.49 2.24 -10.94
CA LYS A 423 -14.81 2.75 -10.54
C LYS A 423 -15.95 1.79 -10.86
N LEU A 424 -15.79 0.92 -11.86
CA LEU A 424 -16.76 -0.11 -12.22
C LEU A 424 -16.87 -1.23 -11.17
N PHE A 425 -15.89 -1.36 -10.28
CA PHE A 425 -15.83 -2.41 -9.25
C PHE A 425 -16.07 -1.86 -7.83
N HIS A 426 -17.07 -1.00 -7.68
CA HIS A 426 -17.51 -0.44 -6.38
C HIS A 426 -18.95 -0.85 -6.00
N GLY A 427 -19.65 -1.55 -6.88
CA GLY A 427 -21.03 -1.99 -6.68
C GLY A 427 -21.16 -3.20 -5.76
N GLU A 428 -22.40 -3.51 -5.36
CA GLU A 428 -22.74 -4.66 -4.52
C GLU A 428 -22.84 -5.98 -5.32
N GLU A 429 -22.85 -5.91 -6.65
CA GLU A 429 -22.83 -7.06 -7.55
C GLU A 429 -21.55 -7.86 -7.40
N SER A 430 -21.56 -9.14 -7.81
CA SER A 430 -20.36 -9.96 -7.83
C SER A 430 -19.32 -9.38 -8.81
N LEU A 431 -18.02 -9.60 -8.53
CA LEU A 431 -16.97 -9.20 -9.47
C LEU A 431 -17.21 -9.74 -10.88
N LEU A 432 -17.70 -10.99 -10.98
CA LEU A 432 -18.01 -11.60 -12.28
C LEU A 432 -19.11 -10.85 -13.02
N ASP A 433 -20.20 -10.52 -12.33
CA ASP A 433 -21.34 -9.85 -12.94
C ASP A 433 -20.97 -8.43 -13.39
N ALA A 434 -20.26 -7.68 -12.54
CA ALA A 434 -19.73 -6.35 -12.87
C ALA A 434 -18.79 -6.41 -14.09
N PHE A 435 -17.94 -7.42 -14.16
CA PHE A 435 -17.01 -7.61 -15.26
C PHE A 435 -17.74 -8.00 -16.56
N CYS A 436 -18.65 -8.98 -16.53
CA CYS A 436 -19.44 -9.39 -17.68
C CYS A 436 -20.31 -8.24 -18.22
N ALA A 437 -20.87 -7.40 -17.36
CA ALA A 437 -21.61 -6.21 -17.79
C ALA A 437 -20.71 -5.22 -18.55
N ALA A 438 -19.43 -5.16 -18.21
CA ALA A 438 -18.45 -4.28 -18.86
C ALA A 438 -17.86 -4.84 -20.17
N VAL A 439 -17.97 -6.16 -20.41
CA VAL A 439 -17.55 -6.88 -21.65
C VAL A 439 -18.63 -7.87 -22.09
N PRO A 440 -19.76 -7.39 -22.60
CA PRO A 440 -20.95 -8.22 -22.85
C PRO A 440 -20.74 -9.29 -23.94
N ASP A 441 -19.75 -9.10 -24.81
CA ASP A 441 -19.42 -10.02 -25.90
C ASP A 441 -18.50 -11.19 -25.46
N THR A 442 -18.09 -11.23 -24.18
CA THR A 442 -17.19 -12.27 -23.64
C THR A 442 -17.96 -13.25 -22.78
N GLU A 443 -17.76 -14.56 -23.02
CA GLU A 443 -18.43 -15.58 -22.22
C GLU A 443 -17.96 -15.57 -20.74
N PRO A 444 -18.85 -15.85 -19.76
CA PRO A 444 -18.48 -15.87 -18.33
C PRO A 444 -17.33 -16.84 -17.98
N ALA A 445 -17.14 -17.90 -18.75
CA ALA A 445 -16.03 -18.85 -18.59
C ALA A 445 -14.69 -18.23 -18.99
N GLU A 446 -14.66 -17.44 -20.05
CA GLU A 446 -13.49 -16.72 -20.50
C GLU A 446 -13.14 -15.59 -19.53
N VAL A 447 -14.16 -14.88 -19.02
CA VAL A 447 -13.98 -13.85 -17.98
C VAL A 447 -13.33 -14.45 -16.73
N ARG A 448 -13.79 -15.63 -16.26
CA ARG A 448 -13.16 -16.31 -15.12
C ARG A 448 -11.72 -16.68 -15.38
N THR A 449 -11.42 -17.15 -16.58
CA THR A 449 -10.06 -17.50 -17.00
C THR A 449 -9.17 -16.26 -17.04
N LEU A 450 -9.70 -15.15 -17.53
CA LEU A 450 -9.00 -13.87 -17.58
C LEU A 450 -8.73 -13.36 -16.17
N LEU A 451 -9.74 -13.30 -15.31
CA LEU A 451 -9.61 -12.90 -13.90
C LEU A 451 -8.58 -13.78 -13.16
N ALA A 452 -8.57 -15.09 -13.43
CA ALA A 452 -7.60 -16.00 -12.83
C ALA A 452 -6.16 -15.70 -13.25
N LYS A 453 -5.92 -15.25 -14.50
CA LYS A 453 -4.60 -14.80 -14.96
C LYS A 453 -4.11 -13.58 -14.17
N PHE A 454 -5.02 -12.75 -13.67
CA PHE A 454 -4.72 -11.61 -12.79
C PHE A 454 -4.80 -11.97 -11.29
N GLY A 455 -4.76 -13.27 -10.95
CA GLY A 455 -4.75 -13.78 -9.59
C GLY A 455 -6.05 -13.63 -8.82
N LEU A 456 -7.14 -13.34 -9.51
CA LEU A 456 -8.47 -13.28 -8.93
C LEU A 456 -9.14 -14.66 -9.03
N LYS A 457 -9.02 -15.46 -7.97
CA LYS A 457 -9.53 -16.84 -7.89
C LYS A 457 -11.05 -16.89 -7.70
N SER A 458 -11.60 -18.12 -7.63
CA SER A 458 -13.04 -18.38 -7.54
C SER A 458 -13.76 -17.63 -6.41
N ASP A 459 -13.13 -17.52 -5.26
CA ASP A 459 -13.65 -16.81 -4.08
C ASP A 459 -13.71 -15.28 -4.28
N HIS A 460 -12.77 -14.68 -5.03
CA HIS A 460 -12.83 -13.27 -5.42
C HIS A 460 -13.93 -13.01 -6.45
N VAL A 461 -14.09 -13.95 -7.40
CA VAL A 461 -15.01 -13.82 -8.54
C VAL A 461 -16.47 -13.78 -8.10
N THR A 462 -16.81 -14.50 -7.03
CA THR A 462 -18.18 -14.57 -6.49
C THR A 462 -18.50 -13.55 -5.41
N ARG A 463 -17.47 -12.86 -4.90
CA ARG A 463 -17.58 -11.84 -3.86
C ARG A 463 -18.12 -10.53 -4.44
N SER A 464 -18.85 -9.74 -3.61
CA SER A 464 -19.25 -8.37 -3.97
C SER A 464 -18.02 -7.53 -4.36
N ALA A 465 -18.11 -6.80 -5.46
CA ALA A 465 -17.05 -5.94 -5.96
C ALA A 465 -16.67 -4.84 -4.95
N ALA A 466 -17.64 -4.37 -4.14
CA ALA A 466 -17.39 -3.41 -3.07
C ALA A 466 -16.41 -3.91 -1.99
N THR A 467 -16.33 -5.25 -1.79
CA THR A 467 -15.45 -5.87 -0.77
C THR A 467 -14.02 -6.13 -1.25
N LEU A 468 -13.71 -5.82 -2.50
CA LEU A 468 -12.37 -5.97 -3.05
C LEU A 468 -11.40 -4.98 -2.42
N SER A 469 -10.19 -5.43 -2.10
CA SER A 469 -9.10 -4.54 -1.71
C SER A 469 -8.70 -3.62 -2.88
N PRO A 470 -8.04 -2.49 -2.63
CA PRO A 470 -7.55 -1.61 -3.69
C PRO A 470 -6.68 -2.34 -4.72
N GLY A 471 -5.78 -3.24 -4.28
CA GLY A 471 -4.95 -4.06 -5.16
C GLY A 471 -5.75 -5.08 -6.00
N GLU A 472 -6.74 -5.77 -5.40
CA GLU A 472 -7.64 -6.67 -6.12
C GLU A 472 -8.46 -5.92 -7.17
N ARG A 473 -8.93 -4.73 -6.83
CA ARG A 473 -9.68 -3.85 -7.74
C ARG A 473 -8.82 -3.36 -8.90
N THR A 474 -7.54 -3.04 -8.66
CA THR A 474 -6.59 -2.68 -9.72
C THR A 474 -6.36 -3.85 -10.67
N ARG A 475 -6.17 -5.07 -10.14
CA ARG A 475 -6.02 -6.27 -10.97
C ARG A 475 -7.26 -6.55 -11.82
N ALA A 476 -8.44 -6.38 -11.24
CA ALA A 476 -9.70 -6.52 -11.99
C ALA A 476 -9.81 -5.46 -13.10
N ALA A 477 -9.39 -4.22 -12.82
CA ALA A 477 -9.36 -3.14 -13.80
C ALA A 477 -8.39 -3.44 -14.96
N LEU A 478 -7.18 -3.91 -14.65
CA LEU A 478 -6.20 -4.30 -15.68
C LEU A 478 -6.70 -5.49 -16.52
N ALA A 479 -7.30 -6.49 -15.89
CA ALA A 479 -7.94 -7.61 -16.60
C ALA A 479 -9.05 -7.12 -17.53
N LEU A 480 -9.87 -6.17 -17.09
CA LEU A 480 -10.93 -5.56 -17.89
C LEU A 480 -10.37 -4.82 -19.11
N LEU A 481 -9.32 -4.03 -18.91
CA LEU A 481 -8.68 -3.27 -19.99
C LEU A 481 -8.07 -4.22 -21.04
N GLN A 482 -7.49 -5.34 -20.59
CA GLN A 482 -7.06 -6.41 -21.48
C GLN A 482 -8.23 -7.04 -22.24
N GLY A 483 -9.32 -7.40 -21.56
CA GLY A 483 -10.51 -7.97 -22.20
C GLY A 483 -11.14 -7.05 -23.25
N ARG A 484 -11.01 -5.73 -23.08
CA ARG A 484 -11.43 -4.72 -24.04
C ARG A 484 -10.46 -4.49 -25.20
N GLY A 485 -9.30 -5.13 -25.21
CA GLY A 485 -8.29 -4.95 -26.25
C GLY A 485 -7.72 -3.53 -26.32
N VAL A 486 -7.57 -2.88 -25.16
CA VAL A 486 -7.04 -1.52 -25.04
C VAL A 486 -5.62 -1.46 -25.60
N ASN A 487 -5.34 -0.47 -26.46
CA ASN A 487 -4.05 -0.27 -27.09
C ASN A 487 -3.41 1.10 -26.80
N LEU A 488 -4.15 2.00 -26.14
CA LEU A 488 -3.62 3.19 -25.48
C LEU A 488 -4.02 3.14 -24.00
N LEU A 489 -3.06 2.84 -23.15
CA LEU A 489 -3.25 2.76 -21.71
C LEU A 489 -2.88 4.09 -21.06
N VAL A 490 -3.80 4.64 -20.26
CA VAL A 490 -3.62 5.91 -19.55
C VAL A 490 -3.72 5.67 -18.05
N LEU A 491 -2.71 6.13 -17.33
CA LEU A 491 -2.58 6.00 -15.89
C LEU A 491 -2.32 7.38 -15.28
N ASP A 492 -3.16 7.81 -14.38
CA ASP A 492 -2.97 9.06 -13.61
C ASP A 492 -2.79 8.69 -12.14
N GLU A 493 -1.57 8.86 -11.60
CA GLU A 493 -1.13 8.50 -10.26
C GLU A 493 -1.58 7.08 -9.82
N PRO A 494 -1.22 6.02 -10.57
CA PRO A 494 -1.78 4.69 -10.36
C PRO A 494 -1.32 4.00 -9.08
N THR A 495 -0.24 4.46 -8.46
CA THR A 495 0.33 3.92 -7.21
C THR A 495 -0.42 4.37 -5.97
N ASN A 496 -1.19 5.47 -6.06
CA ASN A 496 -1.95 5.97 -4.92
C ASN A 496 -2.88 4.91 -4.34
N HIS A 497 -2.83 4.74 -3.02
CA HIS A 497 -3.61 3.77 -2.24
C HIS A 497 -3.32 2.29 -2.55
N LEU A 498 -2.27 1.97 -3.30
CA LEU A 498 -1.79 0.60 -3.49
C LEU A 498 -0.75 0.25 -2.45
N ASP A 499 -0.77 -1.00 -1.97
CA ASP A 499 0.32 -1.55 -1.16
C ASP A 499 1.52 -1.97 -2.04
N LEU A 500 2.68 -2.12 -1.42
CA LEU A 500 3.92 -2.45 -2.12
C LEU A 500 3.79 -3.68 -3.05
N PRO A 501 3.16 -4.81 -2.63
CA PRO A 501 2.95 -5.93 -3.54
C PRO A 501 2.07 -5.60 -4.75
N ALA A 502 1.06 -4.73 -4.59
CA ALA A 502 0.20 -4.32 -5.71
C ALA A 502 0.93 -3.38 -6.68
N ILE A 503 1.82 -2.52 -6.17
CA ILE A 503 2.67 -1.66 -6.99
C ILE A 503 3.63 -2.51 -7.83
N GLU A 504 4.33 -3.48 -7.23
CA GLU A 504 5.24 -4.40 -7.93
C GLU A 504 4.52 -5.20 -9.04
N GLN A 505 3.30 -5.64 -8.76
CA GLN A 505 2.47 -6.32 -9.75
C GLN A 505 2.05 -5.39 -10.90
N LEU A 506 1.71 -4.14 -10.59
CA LEU A 506 1.37 -3.14 -11.60
C LEU A 506 2.57 -2.84 -12.48
N GLU A 507 3.76 -2.64 -11.91
CA GLU A 507 5.00 -2.43 -12.65
C GLU A 507 5.29 -3.58 -13.62
N SER A 508 5.20 -4.81 -13.13
CA SER A 508 5.42 -6.00 -13.97
C SER A 508 4.40 -6.09 -15.13
N ALA A 509 3.13 -5.73 -14.86
CA ALA A 509 2.10 -5.72 -15.89
C ALA A 509 2.33 -4.61 -16.93
N LEU A 510 2.76 -3.43 -16.49
CA LEU A 510 3.05 -2.32 -17.38
C LEU A 510 4.31 -2.57 -18.20
N ASP A 511 5.33 -3.20 -17.62
CA ASP A 511 6.55 -3.56 -18.36
C ASP A 511 6.26 -4.54 -19.50
N ALA A 512 5.42 -5.54 -19.26
CA ALA A 512 4.98 -6.51 -20.26
C ALA A 512 3.99 -5.95 -21.31
N TYR A 513 3.46 -4.73 -21.11
CA TYR A 513 2.49 -4.15 -22.04
C TYR A 513 3.15 -3.62 -23.32
N GLU A 514 2.75 -4.14 -24.48
CA GLU A 514 3.32 -3.78 -25.80
C GLU A 514 2.62 -2.60 -26.49
N GLY A 515 1.51 -2.09 -25.95
CA GLY A 515 0.78 -0.94 -26.48
C GLY A 515 1.40 0.40 -26.10
N THR A 516 0.72 1.48 -26.48
CA THR A 516 1.13 2.85 -26.10
C THR A 516 0.71 3.15 -24.67
N LEU A 517 1.63 3.73 -23.89
CA LEU A 517 1.44 4.05 -22.49
C LEU A 517 1.59 5.56 -22.23
N LEU A 518 0.60 6.15 -21.57
CA LEU A 518 0.68 7.49 -20.97
C LEU A 518 0.61 7.36 -19.45
N LEU A 519 1.68 7.72 -18.77
CA LEU A 519 1.81 7.56 -17.32
C LEU A 519 2.05 8.90 -16.65
N VAL A 520 1.16 9.33 -15.80
CA VAL A 520 1.40 10.42 -14.84
C VAL A 520 1.77 9.78 -13.52
N THR A 521 2.94 10.05 -13.00
CA THR A 521 3.35 9.56 -11.68
C THR A 521 4.48 10.38 -11.09
N HIS A 522 4.52 10.40 -9.78
CA HIS A 522 5.63 10.91 -8.98
C HIS A 522 6.51 9.79 -8.42
N ASP A 523 6.14 8.51 -8.63
CA ASP A 523 6.92 7.35 -8.22
C ASP A 523 8.15 7.17 -9.13
N ARG A 524 9.32 7.48 -8.57
CA ARG A 524 10.61 7.43 -9.27
C ARG A 524 10.97 6.01 -9.71
N ARG A 525 10.69 5.00 -8.86
CA ARG A 525 10.97 3.59 -9.19
C ARG A 525 10.06 3.07 -10.30
N MET A 526 8.80 3.45 -10.30
CA MET A 526 7.88 3.10 -11.38
C MET A 526 8.33 3.67 -12.72
N LEU A 527 8.84 4.91 -12.75
CA LEU A 527 9.38 5.51 -13.97
C LEU A 527 10.57 4.73 -14.56
N ASP A 528 11.38 4.13 -13.69
CA ASP A 528 12.53 3.31 -14.11
C ASP A 528 12.08 1.88 -14.50
N ALA A 529 11.17 1.27 -13.72
CA ALA A 529 10.68 -0.09 -13.96
C ALA A 529 9.89 -0.23 -15.27
N VAL A 530 9.16 0.82 -15.65
CA VAL A 530 8.26 0.81 -16.82
C VAL A 530 8.98 1.13 -18.16
N HIS A 531 10.30 1.32 -18.18
CA HIS A 531 11.08 1.62 -19.38
C HIS A 531 10.52 2.79 -20.21
N VAL A 532 10.34 3.95 -19.57
CA VAL A 532 9.84 5.17 -20.20
C VAL A 532 10.75 5.60 -21.37
N THR A 533 10.18 5.82 -22.55
CA THR A 533 10.91 6.23 -23.76
C THR A 533 10.95 7.76 -23.93
N ARG A 534 9.94 8.47 -23.41
CA ARG A 534 9.78 9.91 -23.55
C ARG A 534 9.29 10.51 -22.26
N ARG A 535 9.82 11.68 -21.89
CA ARG A 535 9.40 12.41 -20.68
C ARG A 535 8.87 13.78 -21.05
N LEU A 536 7.63 14.07 -20.64
CA LEU A 536 6.99 15.37 -20.77
C LEU A 536 6.96 16.04 -19.40
N GLU A 537 7.56 17.19 -19.30
CA GLU A 537 7.50 18.02 -18.08
C GLU A 537 6.48 19.12 -18.26
N VAL A 538 5.50 19.18 -17.36
CA VAL A 538 4.48 20.22 -17.32
C VAL A 538 4.80 21.19 -16.18
N SER A 539 5.05 22.44 -16.53
CA SER A 539 5.37 23.49 -15.56
C SER A 539 4.63 24.77 -15.92
N ALA A 540 3.80 25.27 -14.98
CA ALA A 540 3.01 26.50 -15.15
C ALA A 540 2.27 26.56 -16.50
N GLY A 541 1.62 25.48 -16.90
CA GLY A 541 0.86 25.36 -18.15
C GLY A 541 1.71 25.21 -19.43
N LYS A 542 3.04 25.14 -19.33
CA LYS A 542 3.92 24.84 -20.45
C LYS A 542 4.34 23.37 -20.44
N VAL A 543 4.44 22.77 -21.61
CA VAL A 543 4.88 21.40 -21.79
C VAL A 543 6.22 21.40 -22.50
N THR A 544 7.20 20.74 -21.92
CA THR A 544 8.55 20.55 -22.49
C THR A 544 8.86 19.07 -22.54
N GLU A 545 9.44 18.61 -23.66
CA GLU A 545 9.92 17.25 -23.81
C GLU A 545 11.39 17.17 -23.45
N ARG A 546 11.75 16.16 -22.61
CA ARG A 546 13.13 15.90 -22.18
C ARG A 546 13.60 14.52 -22.61
#